data_d081d0745194961e3329a887578ccafa
#
_entry.id   d081d0745194961e3329a887578ccafa
#
_cell.length_a   1.000
_cell.length_b   1.000
_cell.length_c   1.000
_cell.angle_alpha   90.00
_cell.angle_beta   90.00
_cell.angle_gamma   90.00
#
_symmetry.space_group_name_H-M   'P 1'
#
loop_
_entity.id
_entity.type
_entity.pdbx_description
1 polymer ?
#
loop_
_entity_poly.entity_id
_entity_poly.type
_entity_poly.pdbx_seq_one_letter_code
_entity_poly.pdbx_strand_id
1 'polypeptide(L)'
;MICGLDEAGCGPLAGPVTAGAAVLPPDFPVGLLRDSKQLSEKKRLLLYDLICERAAAQATAFIWPEEIDRINIRQAALKAMAEAFDRVRKQLPDVAEWRCLADGNQVPPVAVPCTAVVKGDRLIPEIMAASILAKTERDRYMLEADKLYPEYG
;
A
#
# COMPACT_ATOMS: atom_id res chain seq x y z
N MET A 1 -16.84 -3.19 6.17
CA MET A 1 -15.67 -3.64 5.40
C MET A 1 -14.48 -2.74 5.71
N ILE A 2 -13.38 -3.32 6.13
CA ILE A 2 -12.18 -2.57 6.51
C ILE A 2 -11.15 -2.68 5.39
N CYS A 3 -10.62 -1.53 4.96
CA CYS A 3 -9.51 -1.47 4.01
C CYS A 3 -8.31 -0.81 4.67
N GLY A 4 -7.18 -1.50 4.69
CA GLY A 4 -5.91 -0.95 5.15
C GLY A 4 -5.19 -0.23 4.02
N LEU A 5 -4.52 0.87 4.34
CA LEU A 5 -3.80 1.72 3.40
C LEU A 5 -2.40 2.02 3.93
N ASP A 6 -1.41 1.91 3.06
CA ASP A 6 -0.04 2.30 3.38
C ASP A 6 0.69 2.71 2.10
N GLU A 7 1.86 3.33 2.24
CA GLU A 7 2.65 3.81 1.11
C GLU A 7 4.11 3.40 1.25
N ALA A 8 4.85 3.54 0.15
CA ALA A 8 6.29 3.35 0.08
C ALA A 8 6.87 4.38 -0.88
N GLY A 9 8.14 4.75 -0.68
CA GLY A 9 8.83 5.67 -1.57
C GLY A 9 8.87 7.11 -1.11
N CYS A 10 8.50 7.40 0.13
CA CYS A 10 8.60 8.75 0.70
C CYS A 10 10.00 9.09 1.21
N GLY A 11 10.97 8.20 1.04
CA GLY A 11 12.36 8.44 1.41
C GLY A 11 13.10 9.30 0.38
N PRO A 12 14.42 9.49 0.56
CA PRO A 12 15.20 10.38 -0.30
C PRO A 12 15.48 9.85 -1.70
N LEU A 13 15.15 8.59 -2.00
CA LEU A 13 15.38 8.00 -3.31
C LEU A 13 14.41 8.54 -4.35
N ALA A 14 14.92 8.76 -5.56
CA ALA A 14 14.08 9.14 -6.70
C ALA A 14 13.15 8.01 -7.09
N GLY A 15 12.06 8.34 -7.78
CA GLY A 15 11.08 7.37 -8.25
C GLY A 15 9.68 7.68 -7.75
N PRO A 16 8.70 6.83 -8.09
CA PRO A 16 7.32 7.08 -7.73
C PRO A 16 7.05 6.78 -6.25
N VAL A 17 6.01 7.43 -5.71
CA VAL A 17 5.37 6.99 -4.47
C VAL A 17 4.36 5.91 -4.87
N THR A 18 4.34 4.82 -4.11
CA THR A 18 3.43 3.71 -4.34
C THR A 18 2.60 3.49 -3.09
N ALA A 19 1.30 3.33 -3.24
CA ALA A 19 0.44 2.97 -2.13
C ALA A 19 -0.19 1.60 -2.36
N GLY A 20 -0.47 0.91 -1.27
CA GLY A 20 -1.22 -0.34 -1.27
C GLY A 20 -2.53 -0.18 -0.53
N ALA A 21 -3.51 -0.96 -0.93
CA ALA A 21 -4.80 -1.08 -0.27
C ALA A 21 -5.18 -2.56 -0.19
N ALA A 22 -5.62 -3.01 0.98
CA ALA A 22 -5.96 -4.41 1.18
C ALA A 22 -7.18 -4.60 2.06
N VAL A 23 -8.04 -5.52 1.65
CA VAL A 23 -9.16 -6.04 2.44
C VAL A 23 -8.90 -7.53 2.66
N LEU A 24 -8.80 -7.94 3.91
CA LEU A 24 -8.50 -9.32 4.26
C LEU A 24 -9.79 -10.06 4.64
N PRO A 25 -9.97 -11.30 4.15
CA PRO A 25 -11.11 -12.12 4.58
C PRO A 25 -10.90 -12.57 6.03
N PRO A 26 -11.99 -12.97 6.73
CA PRO A 26 -11.89 -13.40 8.13
C PRO A 26 -10.92 -14.56 8.38
N ASP A 27 -10.72 -15.43 7.40
CA ASP A 27 -9.86 -16.61 7.50
C ASP A 27 -8.42 -16.37 7.03
N PHE A 28 -8.05 -15.13 6.74
CA PHE A 28 -6.68 -14.83 6.34
C PHE A 28 -5.72 -15.10 7.52
N PRO A 29 -4.56 -15.74 7.26
CA PRO A 29 -3.61 -16.09 8.33
C PRO A 29 -2.81 -14.86 8.80
N VAL A 30 -3.45 -14.00 9.60
CA VAL A 30 -2.87 -12.71 10.03
C VAL A 30 -1.59 -12.88 10.85
N GLY A 31 -1.38 -14.03 11.49
CA GLY A 31 -0.15 -14.30 12.23
C GLY A 31 1.10 -14.21 11.36
N LEU A 32 1.00 -14.63 10.09
CA LEU A 32 2.12 -14.53 9.15
C LEU A 32 2.51 -13.06 8.87
N LEU A 33 1.53 -12.15 8.89
CA LEU A 33 1.79 -10.74 8.72
C LEU A 33 2.45 -10.13 9.96
N ARG A 34 2.01 -10.54 11.14
CA ARG A 34 2.53 -10.01 12.42
C ARG A 34 3.98 -10.38 12.65
N ASP A 35 4.41 -11.54 12.16
CA ASP A 35 5.79 -12.01 12.26
C ASP A 35 6.70 -11.37 11.22
N SER A 36 6.17 -10.42 10.44
CA SER A 36 6.84 -9.87 9.27
C SER A 36 7.76 -8.67 9.56
N LYS A 37 7.95 -8.27 10.82
CA LYS A 37 8.72 -7.06 11.17
C LYS A 37 10.17 -7.08 10.71
N GLN A 38 10.74 -8.26 10.46
CA GLN A 38 12.10 -8.43 9.97
C GLN A 38 12.12 -9.34 8.76
N LEU A 39 11.25 -9.05 7.81
CA LEU A 39 11.15 -9.87 6.61
C LEU A 39 12.40 -9.75 5.76
N SER A 40 12.99 -10.90 5.45
CA SER A 40 13.87 -11.01 4.30
C SER A 40 13.04 -10.69 3.05
N GLU A 41 13.72 -10.24 1.99
CA GLU A 41 13.06 -10.01 0.71
C GLU A 41 12.29 -11.24 0.23
N LYS A 42 12.87 -12.42 0.40
CA LYS A 42 12.23 -13.70 0.02
C LYS A 42 10.91 -13.91 0.74
N LYS A 43 10.87 -13.69 2.06
CA LYS A 43 9.64 -13.85 2.84
C LYS A 43 8.60 -12.82 2.46
N ARG A 44 9.02 -11.59 2.17
CA ARG A 44 8.09 -10.54 1.73
C ARG A 44 7.44 -10.92 0.40
N LEU A 45 8.20 -11.47 -0.54
CA LEU A 45 7.65 -11.93 -1.82
C LEU A 45 6.65 -13.07 -1.65
N LEU A 46 6.91 -14.00 -0.73
CA LEU A 46 5.96 -15.08 -0.43
C LEU A 46 4.66 -14.51 0.16
N LEU A 47 4.77 -13.54 1.06
CA LEU A 47 3.58 -12.89 1.63
C LEU A 47 2.83 -12.06 0.60
N TYR A 48 3.56 -11.39 -0.29
CA TYR A 48 2.95 -10.66 -1.41
C TYR A 48 2.07 -11.60 -2.25
N ASP A 49 2.61 -12.76 -2.63
CA ASP A 49 1.87 -13.73 -3.43
C ASP A 49 0.63 -14.24 -2.68
N LEU A 50 0.77 -14.50 -1.37
CA LEU A 50 -0.35 -14.94 -0.53
C LEU A 50 -1.45 -13.87 -0.46
N ILE A 51 -1.07 -12.61 -0.30
CA ILE A 51 -2.02 -11.50 -0.25
C ILE A 51 -2.75 -11.38 -1.59
N CYS A 52 -2.01 -11.44 -2.71
CA CYS A 52 -2.62 -11.35 -4.04
C CYS A 52 -3.61 -12.49 -4.30
N GLU A 53 -3.31 -13.69 -3.79
CA GLU A 53 -4.15 -14.87 -3.98
C GLU A 53 -5.38 -14.85 -3.06
N ARG A 54 -5.23 -14.43 -1.79
CA ARG A 54 -6.24 -14.67 -0.77
C ARG A 54 -6.94 -13.43 -0.23
N ALA A 55 -6.47 -12.22 -0.51
CA ALA A 55 -7.17 -11.01 -0.09
C ALA A 55 -8.56 -10.95 -0.74
N ALA A 56 -9.55 -10.43 -0.01
CA ALA A 56 -10.88 -10.20 -0.57
C ALA A 56 -10.81 -9.16 -1.70
N ALA A 57 -9.95 -8.16 -1.55
CA ALA A 57 -9.61 -7.20 -2.59
C ALA A 57 -8.24 -6.61 -2.26
N GLN A 58 -7.50 -6.24 -3.28
CA GLN A 58 -6.21 -5.57 -3.10
C GLN A 58 -5.90 -4.74 -4.35
N ALA A 59 -5.12 -3.68 -4.17
CA ALA A 59 -4.67 -2.84 -5.27
C ALA A 59 -3.45 -2.03 -4.86
N THR A 60 -2.72 -1.55 -5.87
CA THR A 60 -1.67 -0.57 -5.68
C THR A 60 -1.90 0.62 -6.62
N ALA A 61 -1.32 1.76 -6.30
CA ALA A 61 -1.38 2.94 -7.14
C ALA A 61 -0.03 3.66 -7.05
N PHE A 62 0.37 4.27 -8.18
CA PHE A 62 1.63 5.01 -8.29
C PHE A 62 1.35 6.48 -8.52
N ILE A 63 2.10 7.35 -7.84
CA ILE A 63 2.17 8.77 -8.18
C ILE A 63 3.58 9.03 -8.69
N TRP A 64 3.69 9.59 -9.88
CA TRP A 64 4.95 9.72 -10.60
C TRP A 64 5.71 10.99 -10.22
N PRO A 65 7.04 11.03 -10.43
CA PRO A 65 7.86 12.15 -9.98
C PRO A 65 7.39 13.53 -10.43
N GLU A 66 6.87 13.66 -11.63
CA GLU A 66 6.37 14.94 -12.14
C GLU A 66 5.23 15.47 -11.29
N GLU A 67 4.34 14.60 -10.86
CA GLU A 67 3.23 14.99 -10.00
C GLU A 67 3.70 15.23 -8.57
N ILE A 68 4.67 14.44 -8.07
CA ILE A 68 5.26 14.62 -6.75
C ILE A 68 5.87 16.03 -6.65
N ASP A 69 6.60 16.45 -7.69
CA ASP A 69 7.20 17.79 -7.74
C ASP A 69 6.14 18.89 -7.69
N ARG A 70 4.98 18.65 -8.28
CA ARG A 70 3.90 19.61 -8.32
C ARG A 70 3.13 19.74 -7.00
N ILE A 71 2.90 18.62 -6.31
CA ILE A 71 2.02 18.58 -5.12
C ILE A 71 2.75 18.28 -3.80
N ASN A 72 4.04 17.96 -3.84
CA ASN A 72 4.95 17.51 -2.79
C ASN A 72 4.72 16.04 -2.38
N ILE A 73 5.72 15.49 -1.65
CA ILE A 73 5.75 14.06 -1.32
C ILE A 73 4.62 13.63 -0.38
N ARG A 74 4.26 14.48 0.58
CA ARG A 74 3.20 14.15 1.55
C ARG A 74 1.84 14.06 0.89
N GLN A 75 1.51 15.03 0.05
CA GLN A 75 0.25 15.03 -0.70
C GLN A 75 0.23 13.89 -1.71
N ALA A 76 1.38 13.57 -2.32
CA ALA A 76 1.49 12.44 -3.23
C ALA A 76 1.18 11.11 -2.53
N ALA A 77 1.70 10.92 -1.31
CA ALA A 77 1.44 9.72 -0.52
C ALA A 77 -0.05 9.58 -0.22
N LEU A 78 -0.70 10.65 0.22
CA LEU A 78 -2.13 10.63 0.52
C LEU A 78 -2.96 10.38 -0.74
N LYS A 79 -2.59 10.98 -1.86
CA LYS A 79 -3.27 10.77 -3.14
C LYS A 79 -3.13 9.33 -3.61
N ALA A 80 -1.93 8.75 -3.50
CA ALA A 80 -1.70 7.36 -3.87
C ALA A 80 -2.58 6.41 -3.04
N MET A 81 -2.70 6.64 -1.74
CA MET A 81 -3.57 5.84 -0.87
C MET A 81 -5.04 5.95 -1.29
N ALA A 82 -5.50 7.16 -1.61
CA ALA A 82 -6.88 7.37 -2.08
C ALA A 82 -7.15 6.65 -3.40
N GLU A 83 -6.20 6.69 -4.33
CA GLU A 83 -6.35 5.98 -5.62
C GLU A 83 -6.33 4.46 -5.44
N ALA A 84 -5.46 3.94 -4.56
CA ALA A 84 -5.43 2.50 -4.26
C ALA A 84 -6.76 2.05 -3.65
N PHE A 85 -7.32 2.82 -2.72
CA PHE A 85 -8.63 2.52 -2.14
C PHE A 85 -9.73 2.53 -3.21
N ASP A 86 -9.73 3.51 -4.10
CA ASP A 86 -10.72 3.58 -5.18
C ASP A 86 -10.70 2.31 -6.03
N ARG A 87 -9.52 1.78 -6.34
CA ARG A 87 -9.38 0.53 -7.08
C ARG A 87 -9.92 -0.67 -6.32
N VAL A 88 -9.69 -0.73 -5.01
CA VAL A 88 -10.26 -1.78 -4.16
C VAL A 88 -11.78 -1.68 -4.12
N ARG A 89 -12.30 -0.47 -3.95
CA ARG A 89 -13.74 -0.24 -3.87
C ARG A 89 -14.47 -0.72 -5.13
N LYS A 90 -13.86 -0.51 -6.28
CA LYS A 90 -14.41 -0.97 -7.57
C LYS A 90 -14.45 -2.48 -7.70
N GLN A 91 -13.58 -3.20 -6.99
CA GLN A 91 -13.59 -4.66 -6.97
C GLN A 91 -14.76 -5.23 -6.14
N LEU A 92 -15.29 -4.45 -5.21
CA LEU A 92 -16.35 -4.88 -4.28
C LEU A 92 -17.51 -3.87 -4.33
N PRO A 93 -18.22 -3.75 -5.48
CA PRO A 93 -19.21 -2.70 -5.68
C PRO A 93 -20.46 -2.84 -4.79
N ASP A 94 -20.71 -4.06 -4.26
CA ASP A 94 -21.91 -4.32 -3.44
C ASP A 94 -21.68 -4.03 -1.95
N VAL A 95 -20.47 -3.67 -1.54
CA VAL A 95 -20.22 -3.30 -0.14
C VAL A 95 -20.82 -1.93 0.14
N ALA A 96 -21.75 -1.88 1.10
CA ALA A 96 -22.47 -0.67 1.44
C ALA A 96 -21.70 0.26 2.38
N GLU A 97 -20.95 -0.32 3.32
CA GLU A 97 -20.25 0.44 4.34
C GLU A 97 -18.76 0.13 4.34
N TRP A 98 -17.97 1.17 4.23
CA TRP A 98 -16.51 1.11 4.22
C TRP A 98 -15.91 1.88 5.38
N ARG A 99 -14.79 1.37 5.89
CA ARG A 99 -13.91 2.10 6.79
C ARG A 99 -12.48 1.88 6.35
N CYS A 100 -11.72 2.95 6.22
CA CYS A 100 -10.30 2.87 5.91
C CYS A 100 -9.47 3.08 7.17
N LEU A 101 -8.36 2.36 7.25
CA LEU A 101 -7.33 2.54 8.27
C LEU A 101 -6.03 2.83 7.51
N ALA A 102 -5.48 4.02 7.69
CA ALA A 102 -4.29 4.46 6.97
C ALA A 102 -3.10 4.56 7.91
N ASP A 103 -1.94 4.06 7.47
CA ASP A 103 -0.71 4.22 8.24
C ASP A 103 -0.32 5.70 8.30
N GLY A 104 0.11 6.16 9.47
CA GLY A 104 0.60 7.50 9.65
C GLY A 104 -0.30 8.38 10.51
N ASN A 105 -0.12 9.69 10.38
CA ASN A 105 -0.83 10.68 11.20
C ASN A 105 -1.77 11.58 10.39
N GLN A 106 -1.98 11.28 9.12
CA GLN A 106 -2.88 12.03 8.26
C GLN A 106 -3.82 11.10 7.50
N VAL A 107 -5.02 11.60 7.21
CA VAL A 107 -6.07 10.86 6.54
C VAL A 107 -6.03 11.19 5.03
N PRO A 108 -5.98 10.18 4.16
CA PRO A 108 -6.08 10.41 2.72
C PRO A 108 -7.47 10.95 2.33
N PRO A 109 -7.57 11.63 1.16
CA PRO A 109 -8.84 12.21 0.71
C PRO A 109 -9.78 11.14 0.14
N VAL A 110 -10.38 10.35 1.02
CA VAL A 110 -11.37 9.31 0.66
C VAL A 110 -12.76 9.73 1.13
N ALA A 111 -13.79 9.27 0.40
CA ALA A 111 -15.18 9.67 0.67
C ALA A 111 -15.87 8.76 1.70
N VAL A 112 -15.12 8.01 2.48
CA VAL A 112 -15.61 7.11 3.53
C VAL A 112 -14.90 7.41 4.85
N PRO A 113 -15.44 6.98 5.99
CA PRO A 113 -14.72 7.14 7.26
C PRO A 113 -13.33 6.53 7.19
N CYS A 114 -12.33 7.30 7.59
CA CYS A 114 -10.95 6.88 7.59
C CYS A 114 -10.27 7.33 8.87
N THR A 115 -9.49 6.45 9.49
CA THR A 115 -8.72 6.74 10.69
C THR A 115 -7.24 6.59 10.37
N ALA A 116 -6.44 7.60 10.73
CA ALA A 116 -4.99 7.50 10.67
C ALA A 116 -4.48 6.74 11.90
N VAL A 117 -3.59 5.78 11.70
CA VAL A 117 -3.04 4.95 12.76
C VAL A 117 -1.53 5.06 12.72
N VAL A 118 -0.95 5.76 13.71
CA VAL A 118 0.51 5.87 13.82
C VAL A 118 1.08 4.48 14.04
N LYS A 119 2.08 4.10 13.23
CA LYS A 119 2.69 2.77 13.22
C LYS A 119 1.66 1.66 12.91
N GLY A 120 0.66 1.98 12.10
CA GLY A 120 -0.37 1.02 11.70
C GLY A 120 0.20 -0.20 11.01
N ASP A 121 1.29 -0.04 10.27
CA ASP A 121 2.00 -1.15 9.60
C ASP A 121 2.59 -2.17 10.59
N ARG A 122 2.58 -1.88 11.89
CA ARG A 122 3.00 -2.80 12.96
C ARG A 122 1.82 -3.29 13.79
N LEU A 123 0.66 -2.66 13.68
CA LEU A 123 -0.48 -2.89 14.57
C LEU A 123 -1.69 -3.52 13.89
N ILE A 124 -1.94 -3.15 12.63
CA ILE A 124 -3.18 -3.48 11.92
C ILE A 124 -2.87 -4.42 10.76
N PRO A 125 -3.41 -5.65 10.74
CA PRO A 125 -3.13 -6.62 9.68
C PRO A 125 -3.41 -6.10 8.26
N GLU A 126 -4.51 -5.38 8.06
CA GLU A 126 -4.87 -4.82 6.76
C GLU A 126 -3.83 -3.79 6.30
N ILE A 127 -3.28 -3.00 7.22
CA ILE A 127 -2.21 -2.04 6.91
C ILE A 127 -0.89 -2.79 6.64
N MET A 128 -0.60 -3.85 7.39
CA MET A 128 0.57 -4.69 7.14
C MET A 128 0.54 -5.26 5.72
N ALA A 129 -0.60 -5.77 5.29
CA ALA A 129 -0.78 -6.28 3.94
C ALA A 129 -0.61 -5.18 2.90
N ALA A 130 -1.21 -4.02 3.12
CA ALA A 130 -1.05 -2.85 2.24
C ALA A 130 0.41 -2.43 2.11
N SER A 131 1.15 -2.44 3.22
CA SER A 131 2.58 -2.12 3.24
C SER A 131 3.39 -3.08 2.37
N ILE A 132 3.13 -4.38 2.50
CA ILE A 132 3.81 -5.41 1.70
C ILE A 132 3.53 -5.20 0.21
N LEU A 133 2.28 -4.93 -0.16
CA LEU A 133 1.90 -4.63 -1.53
C LEU A 133 2.66 -3.41 -2.07
N ALA A 134 2.66 -2.31 -1.33
CA ALA A 134 3.30 -1.06 -1.76
C ALA A 134 4.80 -1.24 -1.95
N LYS A 135 5.49 -1.84 -0.97
CA LYS A 135 6.94 -2.04 -1.01
C LYS A 135 7.34 -2.98 -2.13
N THR A 136 6.61 -4.08 -2.31
CA THR A 136 6.93 -5.08 -3.33
C THR A 136 6.75 -4.52 -4.73
N GLU A 137 5.63 -3.84 -4.99
CA GLU A 137 5.37 -3.25 -6.30
C GLU A 137 6.37 -2.15 -6.62
N ARG A 138 6.70 -1.30 -5.64
CA ARG A 138 7.69 -0.25 -5.84
C ARG A 138 9.07 -0.82 -6.11
N ASP A 139 9.50 -1.83 -5.34
CA ASP A 139 10.80 -2.47 -5.55
C ASP A 139 10.89 -3.10 -6.93
N ARG A 140 9.82 -3.77 -7.39
CA ARG A 140 9.76 -4.34 -8.74
C ARG A 140 9.89 -3.26 -9.80
N TYR A 141 9.16 -2.15 -9.65
CA TYR A 141 9.28 -1.03 -10.57
C TYR A 141 10.71 -0.47 -10.60
N MET A 142 11.31 -0.26 -9.42
CA MET A 142 12.67 0.31 -9.33
C MET A 142 13.70 -0.61 -9.96
N LEU A 143 13.57 -1.94 -9.83
CA LEU A 143 14.45 -2.90 -10.47
C LEU A 143 14.33 -2.84 -12.00
N GLU A 144 13.11 -2.77 -12.53
CA GLU A 144 12.89 -2.66 -13.97
C GLU A 144 13.43 -1.33 -14.51
N ALA A 145 13.22 -0.23 -13.79
CA ALA A 145 13.76 1.07 -14.18
C ALA A 145 15.29 1.07 -14.19
N ASP A 146 15.92 0.40 -13.22
CA ASP A 146 17.37 0.29 -13.13
C ASP A 146 17.95 -0.50 -14.32
N LYS A 147 17.26 -1.54 -14.76
CA LYS A 147 17.65 -2.31 -15.94
C LYS A 147 17.60 -1.48 -17.21
N LEU A 148 16.60 -0.60 -17.32
CA LEU A 148 16.42 0.25 -18.50
C LEU A 148 17.35 1.48 -18.49
N TYR A 149 17.64 2.00 -17.30
CA TYR A 149 18.40 3.23 -17.11
C TYR A 149 19.45 3.04 -16.00
N PRO A 150 20.51 2.23 -16.25
CA PRO A 150 21.47 1.88 -15.19
C PRO A 150 22.14 3.10 -14.55
N GLU A 151 22.31 4.20 -15.28
CA GLU A 151 22.93 5.42 -14.79
C GLU A 151 22.14 6.13 -13.70
N TYR A 152 20.86 5.80 -13.53
CA TYR A 152 20.01 6.35 -12.48
C TYR A 152 19.89 5.43 -11.27
N GLY A 153 20.40 4.22 -11.39
CA GLY A 153 20.33 3.20 -10.34
C GLY A 153 21.26 3.45 -9.17
#